data_6021f765c7d0f890146ef4c0f2f187b3
#
_entry.id   6021f765c7d0f890146ef4c0f2f187b3
#
_cell.length_a   1.000
_cell.length_b   1.000
_cell.length_c   1.000
_cell.angle_alpha   90.00
_cell.angle_beta   90.00
_cell.angle_gamma   90.00
#
_symmetry.space_group_name_H-M   'P 1'
#
loop_
_entity.id
_entity.type
_entity.pdbx_description
1 polymer ?
#
loop_
_entity_poly.entity_id
_entity_poly.type
_entity_poly.pdbx_seq_one_letter_code
_entity_poly.pdbx_strand_id
1 'polypeptide(L)'
;MPQTKVMQHSNDYDILIIGGGINGCGIARDATGRGYSVYLCEQNDLASGTSSQSTKLIHGGLRYLEHYEFRLVREALTEREILWKIAPHIIHPMRFILPHHKGLRPAWLLRLGLFMYDYIGGRKKLPATKTIDLSSDETGKVLSQSFSKGFEYSDCSVDDARLVTLNALDAFERGASINTQTKCVDMQRTEGHWSVTVEDQITHKQKHINAKIIINASGPWADNVLETLDPTKHTKNIRLVQGSHIIVPKIYQHDRCYIFQNADGRIIFTIPYHDNFTLIGTTDHEYDGDPSETKITQTEIEYLCNSANEYFKEKIKPDDIVGTFAGVRSLYNDGASKAQEATRDYVLRVDRPNPKVAPMINVFGGKITTYRRLAESMMERIEGLLEKSSDTNKGKWTKSAPLPGGDFAIDDFDKLCSDLQKSYPFISEQEARRYSKLYGTRAKNFLNDAKSYDDLGKSFSNSLYQAEVEYLVNIEWARTAEDILWRRTKLGLLFNHKEQQALERWLENDFKAT
;
A
#
# COMPACT_ATOMS: atom_id res chain seq x y z
N MET A 1 -23.06 -15.25 14.91
CA MET A 1 -22.24 -14.04 15.08
C MET A 1 -21.80 -13.97 16.53
N PRO A 2 -20.51 -13.90 16.88
CA PRO A 2 -20.12 -13.60 18.25
C PRO A 2 -20.50 -12.14 18.52
N GLN A 3 -21.30 -11.92 19.54
CA GLN A 3 -21.64 -10.60 20.05
C GLN A 3 -20.32 -9.86 20.37
N THR A 4 -20.00 -8.84 19.60
CA THR A 4 -18.92 -7.92 19.91
C THR A 4 -19.30 -7.24 21.22
N LYS A 5 -18.63 -7.60 22.32
CA LYS A 5 -18.69 -6.83 23.55
C LYS A 5 -18.32 -5.40 23.19
N VAL A 6 -19.28 -4.50 23.21
CA VAL A 6 -19.05 -3.07 23.24
C VAL A 6 -18.30 -2.81 24.55
N MET A 7 -16.98 -2.83 24.50
CA MET A 7 -16.17 -2.28 25.59
C MET A 7 -16.49 -0.78 25.62
N GLN A 8 -17.00 -0.29 26.73
CA GLN A 8 -16.97 1.13 27.03
C GLN A 8 -15.48 1.52 27.03
N HIS A 9 -15.01 2.04 25.90
CA HIS A 9 -13.65 2.51 25.78
C HIS A 9 -13.50 3.73 26.69
N SER A 10 -12.63 3.62 27.67
CA SER A 10 -12.06 4.80 28.31
C SER A 10 -11.45 5.67 27.20
N ASN A 11 -11.50 6.99 27.33
CA ASN A 11 -10.82 7.88 26.37
C ASN A 11 -9.29 7.86 26.53
N ASP A 12 -8.75 6.92 27.31
CA ASP A 12 -7.34 6.78 27.64
C ASP A 12 -6.71 5.60 26.90
N TYR A 13 -5.67 5.89 26.14
CA TYR A 13 -4.93 4.91 25.34
C TYR A 13 -3.43 4.94 25.68
N ASP A 14 -2.75 3.83 25.45
CA ASP A 14 -1.29 3.83 25.50
C ASP A 14 -0.71 4.61 24.33
N ILE A 15 -1.26 4.40 23.12
CA ILE A 15 -0.73 4.94 21.88
C ILE A 15 -1.86 5.58 21.06
N LEU A 16 -1.66 6.83 20.64
CA LEU A 16 -2.46 7.48 19.61
C LEU A 16 -1.65 7.59 18.33
N ILE A 17 -2.22 7.15 17.21
CA ILE A 17 -1.59 7.17 15.88
C ILE A 17 -2.36 8.13 14.98
N ILE A 18 -1.66 9.11 14.39
CA ILE A 18 -2.20 10.05 13.41
C ILE A 18 -1.79 9.58 12.02
N GLY A 19 -2.77 9.15 11.21
CA GLY A 19 -2.60 8.71 9.83
C GLY A 19 -2.90 7.24 9.60
N GLY A 20 -3.87 6.96 8.70
CA GLY A 20 -4.35 5.64 8.28
C GLY A 20 -3.67 5.09 7.03
N GLY A 21 -2.43 5.48 6.76
CA GLY A 21 -1.58 4.89 5.73
C GLY A 21 -0.91 3.59 6.19
N ILE A 22 -0.06 3.01 5.32
CA ILE A 22 0.58 1.72 5.58
C ILE A 22 1.44 1.72 6.84
N ASN A 23 2.12 2.82 7.14
CA ASN A 23 2.96 2.93 8.35
C ASN A 23 2.09 2.96 9.61
N GLY A 24 1.06 3.82 9.65
CA GLY A 24 0.17 3.94 10.82
C GLY A 24 -0.58 2.64 11.10
N CYS A 25 -1.17 2.02 10.07
CA CYS A 25 -1.89 0.75 10.22
C CYS A 25 -0.96 -0.41 10.60
N GLY A 26 0.26 -0.45 10.05
CA GLY A 26 1.27 -1.45 10.42
C GLY A 26 1.74 -1.32 11.87
N ILE A 27 1.93 -0.08 12.35
CA ILE A 27 2.28 0.20 13.75
C ILE A 27 1.10 -0.16 14.67
N ALA A 28 -0.14 0.22 14.31
CA ALA A 28 -1.33 -0.12 15.08
C ALA A 28 -1.47 -1.64 15.26
N ARG A 29 -1.26 -2.40 14.17
CA ARG A 29 -1.29 -3.87 14.18
C ARG A 29 -0.23 -4.44 15.14
N ASP A 30 1.03 -4.02 15.02
CA ASP A 30 2.10 -4.57 15.85
C ASP A 30 1.90 -4.21 17.34
N ALA A 31 1.55 -2.96 17.62
CA ALA A 31 1.31 -2.47 18.98
C ALA A 31 0.16 -3.22 19.67
N THR A 32 -1.00 -3.34 19.01
CA THR A 32 -2.15 -4.03 19.58
C THR A 32 -1.87 -5.51 19.81
N GLY A 33 -1.16 -6.17 18.89
CA GLY A 33 -0.75 -7.55 19.06
C GLY A 33 0.22 -7.78 20.20
N ARG A 34 0.93 -6.73 20.66
CA ARG A 34 1.77 -6.73 21.87
C ARG A 34 1.01 -6.35 23.15
N GLY A 35 -0.29 -6.03 23.04
CA GLY A 35 -1.14 -5.74 24.20
C GLY A 35 -1.29 -4.26 24.55
N TYR A 36 -0.78 -3.33 23.73
CA TYR A 36 -1.03 -1.91 23.90
C TYR A 36 -2.45 -1.52 23.46
N SER A 37 -3.08 -0.61 24.20
CA SER A 37 -4.32 0.03 23.76
C SER A 37 -3.98 1.12 22.73
N VAL A 38 -4.62 1.04 21.55
CA VAL A 38 -4.31 1.89 20.39
C VAL A 38 -5.53 2.62 19.90
N TYR A 39 -5.40 3.94 19.71
CA TYR A 39 -6.34 4.78 18.97
C TYR A 39 -5.66 5.25 17.69
N LEU A 40 -6.24 4.96 16.53
CA LEU A 40 -5.80 5.48 15.25
C LEU A 40 -6.85 6.41 14.67
N CYS A 41 -6.47 7.63 14.27
CA CYS A 41 -7.30 8.56 13.51
C CYS A 41 -6.73 8.80 12.11
N GLU A 42 -7.63 8.77 11.13
CA GLU A 42 -7.39 9.08 9.72
C GLU A 42 -8.43 10.10 9.27
N GLN A 43 -7.98 11.25 8.76
CA GLN A 43 -8.88 12.36 8.38
C GLN A 43 -9.80 12.03 7.21
N ASN A 44 -9.40 11.08 6.36
CA ASN A 44 -10.16 10.61 5.20
C ASN A 44 -10.44 9.10 5.32
N ASP A 45 -10.36 8.38 4.21
CA ASP A 45 -10.39 6.91 4.19
C ASP A 45 -8.99 6.31 4.38
N LEU A 46 -8.94 5.05 4.82
CA LEU A 46 -7.70 4.28 4.87
C LEU A 46 -7.01 4.24 3.50
N ALA A 47 -5.69 4.42 3.49
CA ALA A 47 -4.88 4.47 2.27
C ALA A 47 -5.22 5.62 1.30
N SER A 48 -6.01 6.61 1.64
CA SER A 48 -6.41 7.71 0.75
C SER A 48 -5.24 8.56 0.23
N GLY A 49 -4.11 8.60 0.97
CA GLY A 49 -2.89 9.29 0.55
C GLY A 49 -1.95 8.42 -0.28
N THR A 50 -0.65 8.56 -0.06
CA THR A 50 0.44 7.89 -0.82
C THR A 50 0.31 6.37 -0.90
N SER A 51 -0.30 5.74 0.09
CA SER A 51 -0.32 4.28 0.24
C SER A 51 -1.12 3.55 -0.84
N SER A 52 -2.09 4.18 -1.51
CA SER A 52 -2.80 3.60 -2.67
C SER A 52 -2.25 4.07 -4.02
N GLN A 53 -1.29 5.00 -4.01
CA GLN A 53 -0.71 5.63 -5.20
C GLN A 53 0.69 5.06 -5.53
N SER A 54 1.01 3.86 -5.06
CA SER A 54 2.27 3.18 -5.30
C SER A 54 2.31 2.53 -6.69
N THR A 55 3.49 2.07 -7.11
CA THR A 55 3.65 1.22 -8.31
C THR A 55 3.08 -0.21 -8.10
N LYS A 56 2.48 -0.48 -6.94
CA LYS A 56 1.84 -1.76 -6.55
C LYS A 56 2.78 -2.96 -6.57
N LEU A 57 4.02 -2.71 -6.10
CA LEU A 57 5.08 -3.70 -6.03
C LEU A 57 5.60 -3.89 -4.59
N ILE A 58 5.84 -5.13 -4.23
CA ILE A 58 6.69 -5.54 -3.12
C ILE A 58 8.00 -6.03 -3.72
N HIS A 59 9.02 -5.17 -3.69
CA HIS A 59 10.25 -5.39 -4.44
C HIS A 59 11.51 -4.97 -3.66
N GLY A 60 12.65 -5.57 -4.01
CA GLY A 60 13.93 -5.28 -3.37
C GLY A 60 14.56 -3.94 -3.80
N GLY A 61 14.07 -3.35 -4.89
CA GLY A 61 14.66 -2.12 -5.43
C GLY A 61 16.03 -2.37 -6.09
N LEU A 62 16.05 -3.09 -7.19
CA LEU A 62 17.28 -3.50 -7.91
C LEU A 62 18.27 -2.35 -8.12
N ARG A 63 17.77 -1.13 -8.41
CA ARG A 63 18.59 0.07 -8.60
C ARG A 63 19.42 0.45 -7.37
N TYR A 64 18.97 0.14 -6.16
CA TYR A 64 19.74 0.48 -4.95
C TYR A 64 21.07 -0.27 -4.84
N LEU A 65 21.22 -1.39 -5.55
CA LEU A 65 22.52 -2.07 -5.68
C LEU A 65 23.55 -1.19 -6.41
N GLU A 66 23.12 -0.33 -7.33
CA GLU A 66 23.99 0.61 -8.04
C GLU A 66 24.54 1.72 -7.13
N HIS A 67 23.81 2.00 -6.04
CA HIS A 67 24.19 2.96 -5.00
C HIS A 67 24.81 2.29 -3.78
N TYR A 68 25.14 1.00 -3.88
CA TYR A 68 25.76 0.20 -2.79
C TYR A 68 24.90 0.09 -1.53
N GLU A 69 23.59 0.28 -1.62
CA GLU A 69 22.63 0.22 -0.52
C GLU A 69 22.22 -1.24 -0.20
N PHE A 70 23.20 -2.09 0.02
CA PHE A 70 23.01 -3.54 0.20
C PHE A 70 22.11 -3.87 1.40
N ARG A 71 22.18 -3.07 2.46
CA ARG A 71 21.33 -3.26 3.64
C ARG A 71 19.86 -3.08 3.31
N LEU A 72 19.51 -2.00 2.61
CA LEU A 72 18.13 -1.72 2.19
C LEU A 72 17.59 -2.80 1.24
N VAL A 73 18.40 -3.24 0.28
CA VAL A 73 18.01 -4.31 -0.65
C VAL A 73 17.78 -5.62 0.11
N ARG A 74 18.67 -5.99 1.02
CA ARG A 74 18.53 -7.21 1.84
C ARG A 74 17.25 -7.17 2.67
N GLU A 75 16.99 -6.06 3.34
CA GLU A 75 15.79 -5.88 4.15
C GLU A 75 14.53 -6.00 3.30
N ALA A 76 14.46 -5.27 2.17
CA ALA A 76 13.32 -5.29 1.27
C ALA A 76 13.05 -6.68 0.67
N LEU A 77 14.09 -7.42 0.25
CA LEU A 77 13.95 -8.78 -0.26
C LEU A 77 13.52 -9.77 0.82
N THR A 78 14.02 -9.59 2.05
CA THR A 78 13.58 -10.42 3.19
C THR A 78 12.11 -10.17 3.51
N GLU A 79 11.69 -8.88 3.56
CA GLU A 79 10.30 -8.51 3.79
C GLU A 79 9.39 -8.98 2.66
N ARG A 80 9.83 -8.98 1.41
CA ARG A 80 9.05 -9.51 0.27
C ARG A 80 8.61 -10.96 0.52
N GLU A 81 9.53 -11.83 0.96
CA GLU A 81 9.22 -13.24 1.27
C GLU A 81 8.25 -13.36 2.47
N ILE A 82 8.42 -12.49 3.48
CA ILE A 82 7.56 -12.47 4.66
C ILE A 82 6.15 -12.01 4.29
N LEU A 83 6.04 -10.89 3.56
CA LEU A 83 4.76 -10.29 3.19
C LEU A 83 3.96 -11.21 2.27
N TRP A 84 4.61 -11.84 1.28
CA TRP A 84 3.96 -12.85 0.46
C TRP A 84 3.40 -14.00 1.30
N LYS A 85 4.15 -14.47 2.31
CA LYS A 85 3.71 -15.56 3.18
C LYS A 85 2.50 -15.18 4.05
N ILE A 86 2.45 -13.95 4.58
CA ILE A 86 1.40 -13.53 5.50
C ILE A 86 0.14 -12.96 4.79
N ALA A 87 0.25 -12.66 3.50
CA ALA A 87 -0.84 -12.09 2.70
C ALA A 87 -0.86 -12.67 1.27
N PRO A 88 -0.92 -14.02 1.11
CA PRO A 88 -0.77 -14.67 -0.19
C PRO A 88 -1.93 -14.40 -1.17
N HIS A 89 -3.06 -13.89 -0.69
CA HIS A 89 -4.21 -13.51 -1.50
C HIS A 89 -4.04 -12.17 -2.20
N ILE A 90 -3.30 -11.21 -1.62
CA ILE A 90 -3.10 -9.87 -2.19
C ILE A 90 -1.68 -9.63 -2.71
N ILE A 91 -0.76 -10.56 -2.50
CA ILE A 91 0.63 -10.47 -2.94
C ILE A 91 0.93 -11.68 -3.83
N HIS A 92 1.32 -11.41 -5.09
CA HIS A 92 1.55 -12.46 -6.08
C HIS A 92 2.92 -12.32 -6.74
N PRO A 93 3.62 -13.44 -7.00
CA PRO A 93 4.88 -13.42 -7.75
C PRO A 93 4.71 -12.80 -9.13
N MET A 94 5.70 -12.01 -9.54
CA MET A 94 5.82 -11.45 -10.88
C MET A 94 7.22 -11.63 -11.44
N ARG A 95 7.30 -11.74 -12.77
CA ARG A 95 8.57 -11.83 -13.48
C ARG A 95 8.80 -10.55 -14.26
N PHE A 96 9.98 -9.97 -14.08
CA PHE A 96 10.39 -8.72 -14.71
C PHE A 96 11.45 -8.97 -15.77
N ILE A 97 11.27 -8.36 -16.92
CA ILE A 97 12.21 -8.34 -18.03
C ILE A 97 12.98 -7.03 -17.97
N LEU A 98 14.30 -7.10 -17.93
CA LEU A 98 15.23 -5.98 -18.08
C LEU A 98 15.91 -6.12 -19.45
N PRO A 99 15.44 -5.45 -20.51
CA PRO A 99 16.11 -5.45 -21.80
C PRO A 99 17.47 -4.76 -21.70
N HIS A 100 18.51 -5.40 -22.24
CA HIS A 100 19.85 -4.85 -22.22
C HIS A 100 20.17 -4.07 -23.49
N HIS A 101 20.69 -2.86 -23.33
CA HIS A 101 21.15 -2.00 -24.43
C HIS A 101 22.48 -1.31 -24.08
N LYS A 102 23.11 -0.70 -25.10
CA LYS A 102 24.47 -0.10 -24.97
C LYS A 102 24.58 1.03 -23.93
N GLY A 103 23.47 1.66 -23.56
CA GLY A 103 23.43 2.73 -22.53
C GLY A 103 23.46 2.19 -21.10
N LEU A 104 23.31 0.88 -20.90
CA LEU A 104 23.37 0.24 -19.60
C LEU A 104 24.78 -0.22 -19.22
N ARG A 105 24.96 -0.55 -17.95
CA ARG A 105 26.20 -1.22 -17.46
C ARG A 105 26.47 -2.51 -18.26
N PRO A 106 27.72 -2.97 -18.35
CA PRO A 106 28.04 -4.21 -19.05
C PRO A 106 27.18 -5.40 -18.57
N ALA A 107 26.74 -6.23 -19.50
CA ALA A 107 25.81 -7.33 -19.22
C ALA A 107 26.30 -8.29 -18.12
N TRP A 108 27.62 -8.54 -18.03
CA TRP A 108 28.19 -9.39 -16.98
C TRP A 108 28.03 -8.75 -15.59
N LEU A 109 28.14 -7.44 -15.47
CA LEU A 109 27.98 -6.71 -14.21
C LEU A 109 26.51 -6.70 -13.76
N LEU A 110 25.58 -6.47 -14.68
CA LEU A 110 24.15 -6.60 -14.41
C LEU A 110 23.81 -8.04 -13.96
N ARG A 111 24.39 -9.05 -14.62
CA ARG A 111 24.18 -10.45 -14.24
C ARG A 111 24.69 -10.75 -12.83
N LEU A 112 25.84 -10.19 -12.45
CA LEU A 112 26.36 -10.28 -11.09
C LEU A 112 25.45 -9.59 -10.07
N GLY A 113 24.97 -8.38 -10.38
CA GLY A 113 24.02 -7.66 -9.53
C GLY A 113 22.71 -8.44 -9.33
N LEU A 114 22.18 -9.04 -10.39
CA LEU A 114 20.99 -9.89 -10.33
C LEU A 114 21.22 -11.20 -9.56
N PHE A 115 22.42 -11.80 -9.67
CA PHE A 115 22.81 -12.92 -8.81
C PHE A 115 22.82 -12.51 -7.33
N MET A 116 23.39 -11.36 -6.99
CA MET A 116 23.34 -10.85 -5.62
C MET A 116 21.89 -10.60 -5.18
N TYR A 117 21.05 -10.05 -6.04
CA TYR A 117 19.62 -9.81 -5.77
C TYR A 117 18.87 -11.10 -5.43
N ASP A 118 19.19 -12.22 -6.09
CA ASP A 118 18.59 -13.51 -5.80
C ASP A 118 18.93 -14.03 -4.38
N TYR A 119 20.13 -13.78 -3.88
CA TYR A 119 20.63 -14.45 -2.68
C TYR A 119 20.72 -13.56 -1.44
N ILE A 120 20.87 -12.25 -1.59
CA ILE A 120 21.11 -11.33 -0.46
C ILE A 120 19.92 -11.26 0.52
N GLY A 121 18.69 -11.47 0.04
CA GLY A 121 17.45 -11.48 0.84
C GLY A 121 17.00 -12.88 1.28
N GLY A 122 17.75 -13.94 0.95
CA GLY A 122 17.38 -15.31 1.30
C GLY A 122 16.18 -15.84 0.52
N ARG A 123 16.14 -15.64 -0.81
CA ARG A 123 15.10 -16.16 -1.73
C ARG A 123 14.80 -17.64 -1.46
N LYS A 124 13.52 -17.99 -1.36
CA LYS A 124 13.10 -19.37 -1.06
C LYS A 124 12.35 -20.03 -2.21
N LYS A 125 11.24 -19.41 -2.66
CA LYS A 125 10.32 -20.02 -3.64
C LYS A 125 10.30 -19.31 -4.99
N LEU A 126 10.58 -18.01 -5.02
CA LEU A 126 10.58 -17.25 -6.28
C LEU A 126 11.63 -17.80 -7.25
N PRO A 127 11.33 -17.90 -8.57
CA PRO A 127 12.30 -18.36 -9.56
C PRO A 127 13.57 -17.48 -9.60
N ALA A 128 14.71 -18.09 -9.85
CA ALA A 128 15.99 -17.39 -9.98
C ALA A 128 16.02 -16.48 -11.21
N THR A 129 16.96 -15.54 -11.20
CA THR A 129 17.27 -14.71 -12.36
C THR A 129 17.88 -15.54 -13.48
N LYS A 130 17.53 -15.24 -14.72
CA LYS A 130 18.11 -15.85 -15.92
C LYS A 130 18.39 -14.80 -17.00
N THR A 131 19.33 -15.10 -17.87
CA THR A 131 19.55 -14.38 -19.12
C THR A 131 18.61 -14.94 -20.17
N ILE A 132 17.98 -14.07 -20.94
CA ILE A 132 17.09 -14.44 -22.03
C ILE A 132 17.57 -13.84 -23.36
N ASP A 133 17.31 -14.57 -24.43
CA ASP A 133 17.49 -14.09 -25.80
C ASP A 133 16.18 -13.48 -26.29
N LEU A 134 16.09 -12.15 -26.30
CA LEU A 134 14.91 -11.40 -26.70
C LEU A 134 14.62 -11.50 -28.20
N SER A 135 15.58 -11.97 -29.02
CA SER A 135 15.35 -12.16 -30.44
C SER A 135 14.44 -13.37 -30.75
N SER A 136 14.42 -14.35 -29.85
CA SER A 136 13.62 -15.59 -29.98
C SER A 136 12.50 -15.71 -28.93
N ASP A 137 12.63 -15.07 -27.78
CA ASP A 137 11.65 -15.13 -26.69
C ASP A 137 10.38 -14.31 -27.00
N GLU A 138 9.21 -14.76 -26.48
CA GLU A 138 7.94 -14.06 -26.68
C GLU A 138 7.98 -12.63 -26.13
N THR A 139 8.71 -12.40 -25.03
CA THR A 139 8.86 -11.08 -24.40
C THR A 139 9.63 -10.09 -25.28
N GLY A 140 10.48 -10.56 -26.16
CA GLY A 140 11.19 -9.71 -27.12
C GLY A 140 10.35 -9.33 -28.34
N LYS A 141 9.29 -10.10 -28.68
CA LYS A 141 8.47 -9.85 -29.87
C LYS A 141 7.75 -8.51 -29.84
N VAL A 142 7.40 -8.03 -28.68
CA VAL A 142 6.69 -6.74 -28.46
C VAL A 142 7.62 -5.55 -28.39
N LEU A 143 8.92 -5.79 -28.16
CA LEU A 143 9.94 -4.75 -28.09
C LEU A 143 10.43 -4.33 -29.47
N SER A 144 10.99 -3.15 -29.59
CA SER A 144 11.68 -2.69 -30.80
C SER A 144 12.87 -3.61 -31.14
N GLN A 145 13.26 -3.67 -32.41
CA GLN A 145 14.29 -4.62 -32.92
C GLN A 145 15.70 -4.42 -32.35
N SER A 146 15.91 -3.34 -31.57
CA SER A 146 17.22 -3.02 -30.97
C SER A 146 17.63 -3.89 -29.78
N PHE A 147 16.71 -4.74 -29.27
CA PHE A 147 16.94 -5.55 -28.07
C PHE A 147 17.09 -7.02 -28.44
N SER A 148 18.30 -7.56 -28.33
CA SER A 148 18.60 -8.99 -28.54
C SER A 148 18.78 -9.77 -27.23
N LYS A 149 19.16 -9.09 -26.15
CA LYS A 149 19.48 -9.71 -24.86
C LYS A 149 18.71 -9.04 -23.73
N GLY A 150 18.25 -9.83 -22.78
CA GLY A 150 17.62 -9.35 -21.56
C GLY A 150 17.91 -10.23 -20.37
N PHE A 151 17.46 -9.76 -19.22
CA PHE A 151 17.50 -10.49 -17.96
C PHE A 151 16.09 -10.60 -17.40
N GLU A 152 15.75 -11.78 -16.89
CA GLU A 152 14.47 -11.99 -16.20
C GLU A 152 14.73 -12.22 -14.72
N TYR A 153 14.02 -11.53 -13.83
CA TYR A 153 14.13 -11.67 -12.37
C TYR A 153 12.74 -11.64 -11.71
N SER A 154 12.68 -11.95 -10.42
CA SER A 154 11.44 -12.04 -9.66
C SER A 154 11.28 -10.93 -8.65
N ASP A 155 10.07 -10.38 -8.59
CA ASP A 155 9.53 -9.60 -7.48
C ASP A 155 8.06 -9.98 -7.25
N CYS A 156 7.29 -9.19 -6.50
CA CYS A 156 5.88 -9.45 -6.27
C CYS A 156 5.04 -8.20 -6.57
N SER A 157 3.83 -8.42 -7.08
CA SER A 157 2.76 -7.42 -7.06
C SER A 157 2.09 -7.40 -5.71
N VAL A 158 1.38 -6.30 -5.41
CA VAL A 158 0.54 -6.17 -4.23
C VAL A 158 -0.69 -5.32 -4.54
N ASP A 159 -1.83 -5.64 -3.95
CA ASP A 159 -2.87 -4.64 -3.79
C ASP A 159 -2.52 -3.77 -2.58
N ASP A 160 -2.01 -2.58 -2.88
CA ASP A 160 -1.45 -1.65 -1.90
C ASP A 160 -2.49 -1.15 -0.90
N ALA A 161 -3.68 -0.76 -1.37
CA ALA A 161 -4.74 -0.28 -0.51
C ALA A 161 -5.33 -1.42 0.34
N ARG A 162 -5.47 -2.63 -0.23
CA ARG A 162 -5.87 -3.82 0.54
C ARG A 162 -4.88 -4.14 1.65
N LEU A 163 -3.57 -4.01 1.37
CA LEU A 163 -2.54 -4.24 2.39
C LEU A 163 -2.72 -3.30 3.59
N VAL A 164 -3.05 -2.03 3.36
CA VAL A 164 -3.36 -1.06 4.43
C VAL A 164 -4.61 -1.47 5.20
N THR A 165 -5.71 -1.70 4.48
CA THR A 165 -7.02 -2.07 5.07
C THR A 165 -6.92 -3.32 5.92
N LEU A 166 -6.21 -4.35 5.46
CA LEU A 166 -6.05 -5.60 6.21
C LEU A 166 -5.16 -5.45 7.46
N ASN A 167 -4.17 -4.54 7.45
CA ASN A 167 -3.43 -4.21 8.68
C ASN A 167 -4.33 -3.50 9.69
N ALA A 168 -5.16 -2.55 9.24
CA ALA A 168 -6.13 -1.87 10.10
C ALA A 168 -7.16 -2.86 10.67
N LEU A 169 -7.65 -3.78 9.83
CA LEU A 169 -8.63 -4.80 10.24
C LEU A 169 -8.05 -5.76 11.28
N ASP A 170 -6.81 -6.25 11.09
CA ASP A 170 -6.16 -7.12 12.11
C ASP A 170 -5.91 -6.36 13.42
N ALA A 171 -5.55 -5.06 13.35
CA ALA A 171 -5.42 -4.21 14.53
C ALA A 171 -6.77 -4.05 15.25
N PHE A 172 -7.85 -3.77 14.52
CA PHE A 172 -9.21 -3.64 15.06
C PHE A 172 -9.68 -4.93 15.74
N GLU A 173 -9.51 -6.08 15.09
CA GLU A 173 -9.87 -7.39 15.65
C GLU A 173 -9.07 -7.76 16.91
N ARG A 174 -7.91 -7.12 17.11
CA ARG A 174 -7.09 -7.23 18.33
C ARG A 174 -7.39 -6.16 19.37
N GLY A 175 -8.36 -5.28 19.13
CA GLY A 175 -8.85 -4.29 20.08
C GLY A 175 -8.36 -2.85 19.85
N ALA A 176 -7.73 -2.53 18.72
CA ALA A 176 -7.48 -1.14 18.36
C ALA A 176 -8.79 -0.40 18.02
N SER A 177 -8.86 0.89 18.37
CA SER A 177 -9.89 1.80 17.86
C SER A 177 -9.41 2.41 16.53
N ILE A 178 -10.04 2.03 15.42
CA ILE A 178 -9.73 2.55 14.09
C ILE A 178 -10.83 3.55 13.70
N ASN A 179 -10.45 4.80 13.47
CA ASN A 179 -11.39 5.90 13.23
C ASN A 179 -11.01 6.60 11.92
N THR A 180 -11.73 6.28 10.84
CA THR A 180 -11.68 7.00 9.56
C THR A 180 -12.54 8.25 9.62
N GLN A 181 -12.40 9.18 8.67
CA GLN A 181 -13.06 10.46 8.65
C GLN A 181 -12.89 11.23 9.97
N THR A 182 -11.73 11.07 10.61
CA THR A 182 -11.45 11.61 11.94
C THR A 182 -10.10 12.32 11.93
N LYS A 183 -10.14 13.66 12.02
CA LYS A 183 -8.96 14.53 11.97
C LYS A 183 -8.49 14.89 13.39
N CYS A 184 -7.20 14.80 13.65
CA CYS A 184 -6.59 15.43 14.82
C CYS A 184 -6.53 16.95 14.59
N VAL A 185 -7.26 17.72 15.40
CA VAL A 185 -7.39 19.17 15.24
C VAL A 185 -6.66 19.98 16.30
N ASP A 186 -6.40 19.38 17.46
CA ASP A 186 -5.61 19.98 18.53
C ASP A 186 -4.89 18.92 19.36
N MET A 187 -3.72 19.23 19.88
CA MET A 187 -2.97 18.35 20.78
C MET A 187 -2.17 19.14 21.80
N GLN A 188 -2.35 18.80 23.04
CA GLN A 188 -1.69 19.44 24.18
C GLN A 188 -0.84 18.42 24.93
N ARG A 189 0.44 18.75 25.08
CA ARG A 189 1.39 17.92 25.81
C ARG A 189 1.34 18.27 27.30
N THR A 190 1.13 17.26 28.12
CA THR A 190 1.11 17.39 29.58
C THR A 190 2.22 16.54 30.23
N GLU A 191 2.32 16.58 31.55
CA GLU A 191 3.15 15.63 32.28
C GLU A 191 2.54 14.23 32.19
N GLY A 192 3.29 13.30 31.55
CA GLY A 192 2.94 11.88 31.43
C GLY A 192 1.91 11.49 30.36
N HIS A 193 1.15 12.43 29.79
CA HIS A 193 0.18 12.10 28.72
C HIS A 193 -0.05 13.26 27.75
N TRP A 194 -0.71 12.94 26.63
CA TRP A 194 -1.24 13.87 25.65
C TRP A 194 -2.75 14.01 25.83
N SER A 195 -3.27 15.24 25.76
CA SER A 195 -4.69 15.51 25.54
C SER A 195 -4.88 15.91 24.07
N VAL A 196 -5.65 15.13 23.32
CA VAL A 196 -5.82 15.29 21.87
C VAL A 196 -7.29 15.49 21.55
N THR A 197 -7.60 16.52 20.78
CA THR A 197 -8.94 16.73 20.23
C THR A 197 -9.00 16.20 18.81
N VAL A 198 -9.89 15.25 18.58
CA VAL A 198 -10.20 14.72 17.24
C VAL A 198 -11.58 15.18 16.80
N GLU A 199 -11.75 15.43 15.50
CA GLU A 199 -13.00 15.89 14.89
C GLU A 199 -13.44 14.94 13.80
N ASP A 200 -14.67 14.46 13.91
CA ASP A 200 -15.34 13.70 12.84
C ASP A 200 -15.63 14.65 11.66
N GLN A 201 -15.10 14.32 10.50
CA GLN A 201 -15.15 15.20 9.31
C GLN A 201 -16.54 15.23 8.64
N ILE A 202 -17.44 14.32 9.02
CA ILE A 202 -18.81 14.25 8.49
C ILE A 202 -19.77 15.04 9.39
N THR A 203 -19.68 14.80 10.69
CA THR A 203 -20.61 15.37 11.69
C THR A 203 -20.08 16.62 12.40
N HIS A 204 -18.80 16.94 12.23
CA HIS A 204 -18.04 17.99 12.93
C HIS A 204 -18.08 17.89 14.46
N LYS A 205 -18.41 16.71 14.97
CA LYS A 205 -18.37 16.47 16.42
C LYS A 205 -16.93 16.24 16.86
N GLN A 206 -16.58 16.88 17.97
CA GLN A 206 -15.26 16.73 18.57
C GLN A 206 -15.30 15.75 19.74
N LYS A 207 -14.18 15.03 19.92
CA LYS A 207 -13.95 14.10 21.01
C LYS A 207 -12.55 14.31 21.58
N HIS A 208 -12.41 14.25 22.91
CA HIS A 208 -11.13 14.30 23.59
C HIS A 208 -10.61 12.89 23.85
N ILE A 209 -9.34 12.67 23.52
CA ILE A 209 -8.62 11.41 23.69
C ILE A 209 -7.33 11.68 24.44
N ASN A 210 -7.04 10.88 25.46
CA ASN A 210 -5.76 10.90 26.13
C ASN A 210 -4.88 9.76 25.64
N ALA A 211 -3.57 10.02 25.52
CA ALA A 211 -2.60 8.99 25.14
C ALA A 211 -1.26 9.19 25.85
N LYS A 212 -0.57 8.09 26.18
CA LYS A 212 0.77 8.18 26.78
C LYS A 212 1.82 8.59 25.75
N ILE A 213 1.61 8.24 24.49
CA ILE A 213 2.49 8.58 23.37
C ILE A 213 1.69 8.87 22.10
N ILE A 214 2.13 9.84 21.30
CA ILE A 214 1.62 10.08 19.94
C ILE A 214 2.63 9.56 18.92
N ILE A 215 2.10 8.88 17.89
CA ILE A 215 2.84 8.49 16.70
C ILE A 215 2.30 9.31 15.53
N ASN A 216 3.12 10.22 15.01
CA ASN A 216 2.81 10.96 13.80
C ASN A 216 3.24 10.13 12.58
N ALA A 217 2.30 9.43 11.97
CA ALA A 217 2.46 8.60 10.77
C ALA A 217 1.67 9.16 9.57
N SER A 218 1.43 10.48 9.55
CA SER A 218 0.59 11.19 8.57
C SER A 218 1.27 11.38 7.19
N GLY A 219 2.43 10.77 6.95
CA GLY A 219 3.10 10.74 5.66
C GLY A 219 3.40 12.15 5.11
N PRO A 220 2.83 12.57 3.96
CA PRO A 220 3.06 13.89 3.38
C PRO A 220 2.62 15.06 4.27
N TRP A 221 1.75 14.84 5.24
CA TRP A 221 1.26 15.86 6.18
C TRP A 221 1.98 15.84 7.53
N ALA A 222 3.14 15.16 7.63
CA ALA A 222 3.85 15.03 8.91
C ALA A 222 4.30 16.38 9.49
N ASP A 223 4.73 17.31 8.65
CA ASP A 223 5.10 18.65 9.08
C ASP A 223 3.86 19.48 9.49
N ASN A 224 2.71 19.33 8.83
CA ASN A 224 1.45 19.99 9.22
C ASN A 224 0.98 19.55 10.62
N VAL A 225 1.13 18.28 10.96
CA VAL A 225 0.83 17.77 12.31
C VAL A 225 1.77 18.42 13.35
N LEU A 226 3.05 18.60 13.01
CA LEU A 226 4.01 19.30 13.90
C LEU A 226 3.68 20.79 14.05
N GLU A 227 3.22 21.46 13.01
CA GLU A 227 2.77 22.85 13.06
C GLU A 227 1.52 23.02 13.93
N THR A 228 0.61 22.02 13.99
CA THR A 228 -0.50 22.03 14.96
C THR A 228 -0.02 22.03 16.41
N LEU A 229 1.10 21.36 16.70
CA LEU A 229 1.69 21.35 18.04
C LEU A 229 2.40 22.67 18.39
N ASP A 230 3.10 23.26 17.44
CA ASP A 230 3.84 24.51 17.62
C ASP A 230 3.83 25.34 16.32
N PRO A 231 2.82 26.22 16.15
CA PRO A 231 2.67 27.05 14.95
C PRO A 231 3.85 27.99 14.66
N THR A 232 4.75 28.17 15.64
CA THR A 232 5.94 29.05 15.47
C THR A 232 7.13 28.32 14.84
N LYS A 233 7.09 26.99 14.78
CA LYS A 233 8.17 26.16 14.23
C LYS A 233 7.86 25.72 12.81
N HIS A 234 8.37 26.46 11.83
CA HIS A 234 8.31 26.09 10.39
C HIS A 234 9.54 25.26 9.99
N THR A 235 9.64 24.02 10.46
CA THR A 235 10.72 23.12 10.05
C THR A 235 10.26 22.19 8.93
N LYS A 236 10.92 22.25 7.77
CA LYS A 236 10.70 21.30 6.68
C LYS A 236 11.49 20.00 6.95
N ASN A 237 10.86 19.06 7.65
CA ASN A 237 11.46 17.73 7.90
C ASN A 237 11.27 16.78 6.73
N ILE A 238 10.32 17.05 5.85
CA ILE A 238 10.02 16.23 4.68
C ILE A 238 10.24 16.99 3.38
N ARG A 239 10.69 16.22 2.38
CA ARG A 239 10.77 16.63 0.97
C ARG A 239 9.72 15.85 0.21
N LEU A 240 8.84 16.55 -0.47
CA LEU A 240 7.75 15.94 -1.23
C LEU A 240 8.22 15.66 -2.66
N VAL A 241 8.00 14.42 -3.11
CA VAL A 241 8.39 13.97 -4.46
C VAL A 241 7.21 13.27 -5.11
N GLN A 242 6.67 13.89 -6.16
CA GLN A 242 5.56 13.33 -6.92
C GLN A 242 6.03 12.18 -7.80
N GLY A 243 5.20 11.14 -7.89
CA GLY A 243 5.32 10.06 -8.85
C GLY A 243 3.96 9.72 -9.44
N SER A 244 3.89 9.75 -10.77
CA SER A 244 2.65 9.58 -11.53
C SER A 244 2.67 8.30 -12.37
N HIS A 245 1.48 7.76 -12.61
CA HIS A 245 1.27 6.55 -13.40
C HIS A 245 0.13 6.75 -14.39
N ILE A 246 0.22 6.12 -15.54
CA ILE A 246 -0.87 6.01 -16.52
C ILE A 246 -1.31 4.55 -16.66
N ILE A 247 -2.58 4.35 -16.96
CA ILE A 247 -3.18 3.06 -17.26
C ILE A 247 -3.69 3.11 -18.69
N VAL A 248 -3.27 2.15 -19.50
CA VAL A 248 -3.65 2.03 -20.90
C VAL A 248 -4.24 0.64 -21.16
N PRO A 249 -4.97 0.42 -22.26
CA PRO A 249 -5.34 -0.93 -22.70
C PRO A 249 -4.12 -1.85 -22.79
N LYS A 250 -4.34 -3.13 -22.63
CA LYS A 250 -3.28 -4.15 -22.61
C LYS A 250 -2.43 -4.10 -23.88
N ILE A 251 -1.14 -3.81 -23.74
CA ILE A 251 -0.21 -3.62 -24.88
C ILE A 251 0.56 -4.90 -25.24
N TYR A 252 0.47 -5.97 -24.45
CA TYR A 252 1.03 -7.29 -24.74
C TYR A 252 0.27 -8.39 -24.00
N GLN A 253 0.36 -9.66 -24.49
CA GLN A 253 -0.52 -10.75 -24.04
C GLN A 253 0.07 -11.59 -22.90
N HIS A 254 1.40 -11.64 -22.73
CA HIS A 254 2.04 -12.40 -21.66
C HIS A 254 1.94 -11.68 -20.31
N ASP A 255 2.24 -12.38 -19.22
CA ASP A 255 2.15 -11.93 -17.82
C ASP A 255 3.45 -11.28 -17.29
N ARG A 256 4.49 -11.12 -18.15
CA ARG A 256 5.77 -10.50 -17.74
C ARG A 256 5.64 -9.00 -17.66
N CYS A 257 6.32 -8.44 -16.67
CA CYS A 257 6.53 -7.00 -16.51
C CYS A 257 7.83 -6.57 -17.20
N TYR A 258 7.96 -5.29 -17.51
CA TYR A 258 9.24 -4.74 -17.93
C TYR A 258 9.71 -3.66 -16.95
N ILE A 259 11.02 -3.55 -16.84
CA ILE A 259 11.72 -2.45 -16.20
C ILE A 259 12.67 -1.83 -17.23
N PHE A 260 12.49 -0.56 -17.48
CA PHE A 260 13.31 0.22 -18.41
C PHE A 260 14.11 1.24 -17.66
N GLN A 261 15.39 1.37 -18.03
CA GLN A 261 16.28 2.39 -17.50
C GLN A 261 16.51 3.42 -18.61
N ASN A 262 15.92 4.60 -18.45
CA ASN A 262 16.00 5.67 -19.44
C ASN A 262 17.35 6.39 -19.42
N ALA A 263 17.69 7.08 -20.50
CA ALA A 263 18.93 7.83 -20.63
C ALA A 263 19.07 8.96 -19.60
N ASP A 264 17.95 9.49 -19.09
CA ASP A 264 17.91 10.50 -18.02
C ASP A 264 18.09 9.91 -16.60
N GLY A 265 18.35 8.61 -16.50
CA GLY A 265 18.56 7.89 -15.26
C GLY A 265 17.27 7.52 -14.50
N ARG A 266 16.09 7.82 -15.02
CA ARG A 266 14.81 7.39 -14.43
C ARG A 266 14.46 5.96 -14.84
N ILE A 267 13.67 5.31 -13.98
CA ILE A 267 13.17 3.95 -14.25
C ILE A 267 11.68 4.02 -14.53
N ILE A 268 11.26 3.30 -15.56
CA ILE A 268 9.86 3.08 -15.89
C ILE A 268 9.55 1.59 -15.84
N PHE A 269 8.45 1.27 -15.19
CA PHE A 269 7.85 -0.06 -15.19
C PHE A 269 6.68 -0.09 -16.15
N THR A 270 6.49 -1.24 -16.81
CA THR A 270 5.23 -1.60 -17.47
C THR A 270 4.76 -2.92 -16.91
N ILE A 271 3.57 -2.91 -16.33
CA ILE A 271 3.06 -3.99 -15.49
C ILE A 271 1.69 -4.38 -16.00
N PRO A 272 1.40 -5.68 -16.33
CA PRO A 272 0.04 -6.15 -16.52
C PRO A 272 -0.82 -5.76 -15.34
N TYR A 273 -1.93 -5.06 -15.60
CA TYR A 273 -2.79 -4.51 -14.55
C TYR A 273 -4.23 -4.89 -14.81
N HIS A 274 -4.83 -5.60 -13.86
CA HIS A 274 -6.04 -6.36 -14.14
C HIS A 274 -5.88 -7.19 -15.44
N ASP A 275 -6.92 -7.80 -15.94
CA ASP A 275 -6.79 -8.70 -17.11
C ASP A 275 -6.60 -7.94 -18.43
N ASN A 276 -7.06 -6.67 -18.49
CA ASN A 276 -7.22 -5.92 -19.74
C ASN A 276 -6.39 -4.65 -19.86
N PHE A 277 -5.53 -4.36 -18.88
CA PHE A 277 -4.78 -3.09 -18.83
C PHE A 277 -3.28 -3.30 -18.63
N THR A 278 -2.54 -2.25 -18.91
CA THR A 278 -1.12 -2.10 -18.56
C THR A 278 -0.93 -0.83 -17.75
N LEU A 279 -0.31 -0.97 -16.60
CA LEU A 279 0.14 0.14 -15.76
C LEU A 279 1.54 0.57 -16.18
N ILE A 280 1.76 1.88 -16.41
CA ILE A 280 3.05 2.46 -16.81
C ILE A 280 3.42 3.56 -15.81
N GLY A 281 4.60 3.51 -15.25
CA GLY A 281 5.12 4.49 -14.30
C GLY A 281 6.52 4.11 -13.81
N THR A 282 7.22 5.01 -13.14
CA THR A 282 6.71 6.23 -12.50
C THR A 282 7.55 7.43 -12.87
N THR A 283 7.01 8.62 -12.72
CA THR A 283 7.76 9.87 -12.73
C THR A 283 8.45 10.12 -11.37
N ASP A 284 9.30 11.11 -11.28
CA ASP A 284 10.05 11.47 -10.07
C ASP A 284 10.46 12.95 -10.16
N HIS A 285 9.65 13.85 -9.56
CA HIS A 285 9.96 15.27 -9.52
C HIS A 285 9.53 15.91 -8.20
N GLU A 286 10.18 17.00 -7.82
CA GLU A 286 9.85 17.73 -6.60
C GLU A 286 8.45 18.32 -6.67
N TYR A 287 7.76 18.30 -5.52
CA TYR A 287 6.41 18.78 -5.37
C TYR A 287 6.32 19.76 -4.20
N ASP A 288 5.82 20.97 -4.48
CA ASP A 288 5.68 22.03 -3.47
C ASP A 288 4.21 22.39 -3.16
N GLY A 289 3.24 21.68 -3.78
CA GLY A 289 1.82 21.90 -3.59
C GLY A 289 1.24 21.15 -2.39
N ASP A 290 -0.08 21.28 -2.19
CA ASP A 290 -0.82 20.49 -1.22
C ASP A 290 -0.88 19.02 -1.68
N PRO A 291 -0.42 18.06 -0.85
CA PRO A 291 -0.45 16.64 -1.20
C PRO A 291 -1.84 16.09 -1.52
N SER A 292 -2.92 16.72 -1.02
CA SER A 292 -4.30 16.32 -1.30
C SER A 292 -4.76 16.67 -2.72
N GLU A 293 -4.11 17.63 -3.37
CA GLU A 293 -4.44 18.10 -4.73
C GLU A 293 -3.55 17.48 -5.81
N THR A 294 -2.72 16.51 -5.45
CA THR A 294 -1.76 15.89 -6.38
C THR A 294 -2.46 15.26 -7.56
N LYS A 295 -2.11 15.68 -8.76
CA LYS A 295 -2.61 15.15 -10.04
C LYS A 295 -1.47 15.02 -11.03
N ILE A 296 -1.59 14.06 -11.93
CA ILE A 296 -0.65 13.93 -13.05
C ILE A 296 -0.74 15.15 -13.96
N THR A 297 0.39 15.66 -14.40
CA THR A 297 0.49 16.79 -15.35
C THR A 297 0.53 16.28 -16.79
N GLN A 298 0.17 17.15 -17.75
CA GLN A 298 0.29 16.83 -19.18
C GLN A 298 1.72 16.46 -19.57
N THR A 299 2.71 17.17 -19.03
CA THR A 299 4.14 16.87 -19.26
C THR A 299 4.53 15.48 -18.76
N GLU A 300 3.97 15.02 -17.63
CA GLU A 300 4.23 13.67 -17.13
C GLU A 300 3.56 12.61 -18.00
N ILE A 301 2.35 12.86 -18.50
CA ILE A 301 1.66 11.99 -19.46
C ILE A 301 2.52 11.80 -20.72
N GLU A 302 2.96 12.90 -21.32
CA GLU A 302 3.81 12.87 -22.51
C GLU A 302 5.14 12.14 -22.23
N TYR A 303 5.75 12.40 -21.08
CA TYR A 303 6.98 11.71 -20.68
C TYR A 303 6.79 10.21 -20.57
N LEU A 304 5.71 9.74 -19.91
CA LEU A 304 5.43 8.31 -19.74
C LEU A 304 5.12 7.61 -21.07
N CYS A 305 4.31 8.25 -21.93
CA CYS A 305 4.03 7.74 -23.28
C CYS A 305 5.31 7.66 -24.10
N ASN A 306 6.10 8.72 -24.17
CA ASN A 306 7.33 8.76 -24.96
C ASN A 306 8.35 7.74 -24.46
N SER A 307 8.53 7.63 -23.14
CA SER A 307 9.45 6.66 -22.57
C SER A 307 9.06 5.21 -22.88
N ALA A 308 7.76 4.84 -22.78
CA ALA A 308 7.31 3.52 -23.17
C ALA A 308 7.50 3.30 -24.70
N ASN A 309 7.25 4.32 -25.50
CA ASN A 309 7.36 4.28 -26.95
C ASN A 309 8.82 4.10 -27.46
N GLU A 310 9.83 4.38 -26.66
CA GLU A 310 11.21 4.06 -27.01
C GLU A 310 11.45 2.55 -27.04
N TYR A 311 10.72 1.78 -26.23
CA TYR A 311 10.95 0.35 -26.05
C TYR A 311 9.97 -0.54 -26.81
N PHE A 312 8.69 -0.18 -26.88
CA PHE A 312 7.67 -0.99 -27.52
C PHE A 312 7.50 -0.69 -29.02
N LYS A 313 7.13 -1.71 -29.80
CA LYS A 313 6.77 -1.57 -31.22
C LYS A 313 5.47 -0.80 -31.40
N GLU A 314 4.45 -1.20 -30.64
CA GLU A 314 3.16 -0.52 -30.58
C GLU A 314 3.32 0.80 -29.83
N LYS A 315 2.78 1.88 -30.41
CA LYS A 315 2.95 3.23 -29.88
C LYS A 315 1.70 3.63 -29.10
N ILE A 316 1.96 4.13 -27.89
CA ILE A 316 0.94 4.62 -26.96
C ILE A 316 0.79 6.11 -27.15
N LYS A 317 -0.45 6.58 -27.25
CA LYS A 317 -0.80 8.01 -27.34
C LYS A 317 -1.50 8.46 -26.06
N PRO A 318 -1.49 9.75 -25.73
CA PRO A 318 -2.26 10.28 -24.60
C PRO A 318 -3.76 9.91 -24.64
N ASP A 319 -4.36 9.80 -25.83
CA ASP A 319 -5.76 9.43 -26.01
C ASP A 319 -6.06 7.95 -25.69
N ASP A 320 -5.03 7.11 -25.60
CA ASP A 320 -5.19 5.70 -25.20
C ASP A 320 -5.30 5.52 -23.67
N ILE A 321 -5.12 6.60 -22.91
CA ILE A 321 -5.11 6.53 -21.44
C ILE A 321 -6.54 6.39 -20.92
N VAL A 322 -6.78 5.32 -20.18
CA VAL A 322 -8.08 5.00 -19.56
C VAL A 322 -8.12 5.36 -18.07
N GLY A 323 -6.98 5.63 -17.47
CA GLY A 323 -6.90 6.03 -16.06
C GLY A 323 -5.52 6.56 -15.69
N THR A 324 -5.48 7.38 -14.65
CA THR A 324 -4.24 7.93 -14.13
C THR A 324 -4.29 8.01 -12.61
N PHE A 325 -3.14 7.95 -11.97
CA PHE A 325 -3.01 8.31 -10.57
C PHE A 325 -1.63 8.90 -10.28
N ALA A 326 -1.59 9.78 -9.29
CA ALA A 326 -0.38 10.42 -8.83
C ALA A 326 -0.33 10.43 -7.30
N GLY A 327 0.85 10.29 -6.74
CA GLY A 327 1.05 10.33 -5.30
C GLY A 327 2.37 11.00 -4.93
N VAL A 328 2.41 11.50 -3.71
CA VAL A 328 3.57 12.22 -3.19
C VAL A 328 4.31 11.35 -2.18
N ARG A 329 5.59 11.12 -2.43
CA ARG A 329 6.50 10.46 -1.47
C ARG A 329 6.99 11.50 -0.48
N SER A 330 6.84 11.22 0.80
CA SER A 330 7.39 12.05 1.89
C SER A 330 8.78 11.54 2.26
N LEU A 331 9.82 12.00 1.58
CA LEU A 331 11.20 11.64 1.91
C LEU A 331 11.69 12.48 3.09
N TYR A 332 12.52 11.90 3.95
CA TYR A 332 13.18 12.69 4.99
C TYR A 332 14.12 13.71 4.34
N ASN A 333 14.03 14.96 4.79
CA ASN A 333 14.90 16.04 4.32
C ASN A 333 16.25 15.97 5.04
N ASP A 334 17.19 15.25 4.45
CA ASP A 334 18.56 15.06 4.95
C ASP A 334 19.52 16.13 4.42
N GLY A 335 19.02 17.15 3.70
CA GLY A 335 19.81 18.21 3.09
C GLY A 335 20.44 17.85 1.75
N ALA A 336 20.10 16.69 1.17
CA ALA A 336 20.57 16.30 -0.16
C ALA A 336 20.16 17.32 -1.24
N SER A 337 21.05 17.57 -2.21
CA SER A 337 20.83 18.59 -3.26
C SER A 337 19.72 18.20 -4.23
N LYS A 338 19.54 16.88 -4.48
CA LYS A 338 18.53 16.34 -5.41
C LYS A 338 17.64 15.30 -4.72
N ALA A 339 16.38 15.21 -5.15
CA ALA A 339 15.42 14.22 -4.65
C ALA A 339 15.89 12.77 -4.83
N GLN A 340 16.65 12.49 -5.90
CA GLN A 340 17.21 11.17 -6.17
C GLN A 340 18.31 10.75 -5.19
N GLU A 341 18.98 11.70 -4.55
CA GLU A 341 20.08 11.52 -3.60
C GLU A 341 19.59 11.44 -2.15
N ALA A 342 18.35 11.91 -1.87
CA ALA A 342 17.75 11.85 -0.54
C ALA A 342 17.60 10.41 -0.06
N THR A 343 17.76 10.19 1.25
CA THR A 343 17.62 8.86 1.84
C THR A 343 16.26 8.23 1.52
N ARG A 344 16.28 6.99 1.07
CA ARG A 344 15.09 6.17 0.81
C ARG A 344 14.71 5.29 2.00
N ASP A 345 15.46 5.40 3.09
CA ASP A 345 15.15 4.72 4.36
C ASP A 345 14.12 5.53 5.16
N TYR A 346 13.46 4.87 6.11
CA TYR A 346 12.60 5.56 7.05
C TYR A 346 13.42 6.16 8.21
N VAL A 347 12.95 7.28 8.73
CA VAL A 347 13.53 7.94 9.91
C VAL A 347 12.46 8.03 11.00
N LEU A 348 12.78 7.49 12.18
CA LEU A 348 11.94 7.57 13.38
C LEU A 348 12.58 8.57 14.34
N ARG A 349 11.94 9.75 14.50
CA ARG A 349 12.46 10.82 15.33
C ARG A 349 11.61 11.00 16.58
N VAL A 350 12.23 10.78 17.75
CA VAL A 350 11.59 11.03 19.04
C VAL A 350 11.64 12.52 19.35
N ASP A 351 10.49 13.10 19.65
CA ASP A 351 10.33 14.43 20.21
C ASP A 351 9.88 14.30 21.67
N ARG A 352 10.79 14.57 22.58
CA ARG A 352 10.58 14.57 24.04
C ARG A 352 11.50 15.61 24.66
N PRO A 353 11.05 16.87 24.84
CA PRO A 353 11.87 17.97 25.36
C PRO A 353 12.51 17.68 26.72
N ASN A 354 11.83 16.94 27.59
CA ASN A 354 12.38 16.46 28.86
C ASN A 354 11.69 15.14 29.27
N PRO A 355 12.29 14.35 30.19
CA PRO A 355 11.76 13.03 30.60
C PRO A 355 10.38 13.02 31.24
N LYS A 356 9.90 14.16 31.77
CA LYS A 356 8.60 14.25 32.47
C LYS A 356 7.42 14.41 31.50
N VAL A 357 7.65 14.93 30.28
CA VAL A 357 6.59 15.17 29.34
C VAL A 357 6.35 13.95 28.44
N ALA A 358 5.12 13.82 27.95
CA ALA A 358 4.72 12.75 27.06
C ALA A 358 5.50 12.80 25.73
N PRO A 359 6.04 11.67 25.24
CA PRO A 359 6.79 11.61 23.99
C PRO A 359 5.89 11.65 22.76
N MET A 360 6.45 12.15 21.64
CA MET A 360 5.92 11.94 20.28
C MET A 360 7.01 11.26 19.45
N ILE A 361 6.62 10.35 18.56
CA ILE A 361 7.54 9.81 17.55
C ILE A 361 7.01 10.14 16.17
N ASN A 362 7.84 10.80 15.36
CA ASN A 362 7.52 11.14 14.00
C ASN A 362 8.09 10.10 13.04
N VAL A 363 7.29 9.68 12.06
CA VAL A 363 7.68 8.78 10.98
C VAL A 363 7.89 9.60 9.72
N PHE A 364 9.12 9.64 9.23
CA PHE A 364 9.46 10.26 7.96
C PHE A 364 9.91 9.20 6.96
N GLY A 365 9.40 9.27 5.73
CA GLY A 365 9.72 8.29 4.69
C GLY A 365 9.05 6.92 4.92
N GLY A 366 9.76 5.89 4.51
CA GLY A 366 9.27 4.51 4.53
C GLY A 366 8.71 4.05 3.18
N LYS A 367 8.70 2.74 3.01
CA LYS A 367 8.23 2.07 1.78
C LYS A 367 7.18 1.03 2.15
N ILE A 368 6.24 0.81 1.23
CA ILE A 368 5.25 -0.26 1.41
C ILE A 368 5.91 -1.64 1.62
N THR A 369 7.03 -1.90 1.00
CA THR A 369 7.78 -3.16 1.14
C THR A 369 8.30 -3.38 2.57
N THR A 370 8.72 -2.33 3.28
CA THR A 370 9.41 -2.44 4.57
C THR A 370 8.59 -1.92 5.75
N TYR A 371 7.29 -1.63 5.54
CA TYR A 371 6.41 -1.08 6.59
C TYR A 371 6.37 -1.92 7.85
N ARG A 372 6.37 -3.27 7.69
CA ARG A 372 6.33 -4.19 8.82
C ARG A 372 7.59 -4.09 9.68
N ARG A 373 8.76 -3.97 9.04
CA ARG A 373 10.04 -3.77 9.73
C ARG A 373 10.10 -2.39 10.40
N LEU A 374 9.56 -1.35 9.74
CA LEU A 374 9.39 -0.04 10.34
C LEU A 374 8.55 -0.13 11.62
N ALA A 375 7.42 -0.85 11.57
CA ALA A 375 6.56 -1.05 12.74
C ALA A 375 7.29 -1.78 13.88
N GLU A 376 8.07 -2.83 13.60
CA GLU A 376 8.92 -3.48 14.60
C GLU A 376 9.92 -2.50 15.23
N SER A 377 10.59 -1.67 14.41
CA SER A 377 11.55 -0.66 14.90
C SER A 377 10.86 0.45 15.70
N MET A 378 9.62 0.81 15.35
CA MET A 378 8.80 1.72 16.12
C MET A 378 8.48 1.14 17.50
N MET A 379 8.09 -0.14 17.56
CA MET A 379 7.81 -0.79 18.84
C MET A 379 9.03 -0.88 19.74
N GLU A 380 10.23 -1.14 19.17
CA GLU A 380 11.49 -1.10 19.93
C GLU A 380 11.70 0.27 20.62
N ARG A 381 11.31 1.38 19.96
CA ARG A 381 11.39 2.73 20.55
C ARG A 381 10.30 3.00 21.58
N ILE A 382 9.06 2.58 21.31
CA ILE A 382 7.93 2.73 22.24
C ILE A 382 8.21 1.99 23.54
N GLU A 383 8.69 0.74 23.46
CA GLU A 383 9.05 -0.09 24.62
C GLU A 383 10.20 0.52 25.47
N GLY A 384 11.07 1.33 24.84
CA GLY A 384 12.10 2.08 25.54
C GLY A 384 11.60 3.38 26.21
N LEU A 385 10.43 3.87 25.85
CA LEU A 385 9.86 5.13 26.32
C LEU A 385 8.71 4.94 27.32
N LEU A 386 7.94 3.89 27.18
CA LEU A 386 6.84 3.51 28.07
C LEU A 386 7.31 2.41 29.01
N GLU A 387 6.94 2.51 30.29
CA GLU A 387 7.16 1.42 31.25
C GLU A 387 6.41 0.17 30.79
N LYS A 388 7.10 -0.96 30.73
CA LYS A 388 6.53 -2.23 30.27
C LYS A 388 5.38 -2.66 31.18
N SER A 389 4.20 -2.82 30.64
CA SER A 389 3.20 -3.74 31.21
C SER A 389 3.75 -5.17 31.13
N SER A 390 3.67 -5.93 32.21
CA SER A 390 4.27 -7.25 32.39
C SER A 390 3.84 -8.33 31.37
N ASP A 391 2.82 -8.06 30.54
CA ASP A 391 2.22 -9.02 29.59
C ASP A 391 2.64 -8.82 28.12
N THR A 392 3.51 -7.88 27.81
CA THR A 392 3.76 -7.40 26.43
C THR A 392 4.87 -8.13 25.64
N ASN A 393 5.31 -9.31 26.06
CA ASN A 393 6.49 -9.97 25.45
C ASN A 393 6.15 -10.89 24.25
N LYS A 394 5.44 -10.39 23.23
CA LYS A 394 5.17 -11.17 22.00
C LYS A 394 6.22 -11.04 20.89
N GLY A 395 7.32 -10.32 21.11
CA GLY A 395 8.44 -10.22 20.17
C GLY A 395 8.00 -9.84 18.75
N LYS A 396 8.67 -10.38 17.75
CA LYS A 396 8.45 -10.10 16.30
C LYS A 396 7.31 -10.96 15.72
N TRP A 397 6.14 -10.94 16.32
CA TRP A 397 5.00 -11.80 16.00
C TRP A 397 4.42 -11.56 14.59
N THR A 398 4.48 -10.32 14.09
CA THR A 398 3.93 -9.93 12.78
C THR A 398 4.59 -10.66 11.61
N LYS A 399 5.78 -11.22 11.81
CA LYS A 399 6.51 -11.97 10.80
C LYS A 399 5.83 -13.30 10.40
N SER A 400 5.05 -13.89 11.30
CA SER A 400 4.43 -15.20 11.10
C SER A 400 2.91 -15.17 11.14
N ALA A 401 2.30 -14.14 11.72
CA ALA A 401 0.86 -14.00 11.78
C ALA A 401 0.30 -13.58 10.42
N PRO A 402 -0.62 -14.36 9.82
CA PRO A 402 -1.25 -13.96 8.57
C PRO A 402 -2.08 -12.69 8.76
N LEU A 403 -2.20 -11.91 7.68
CA LEU A 403 -3.21 -10.85 7.59
C LEU A 403 -4.60 -11.49 7.40
N PRO A 404 -5.69 -10.78 7.76
CA PRO A 404 -7.05 -11.26 7.56
C PRO A 404 -7.28 -11.81 6.15
N GLY A 405 -7.71 -13.05 6.05
CA GLY A 405 -7.89 -13.76 4.78
C GLY A 405 -6.64 -14.44 4.21
N GLY A 406 -5.46 -14.21 4.79
CA GLY A 406 -4.19 -14.80 4.35
C GLY A 406 -3.78 -16.09 5.09
N ASP A 407 -4.70 -16.72 5.79
CA ASP A 407 -4.50 -17.91 6.63
C ASP A 407 -4.46 -19.24 5.83
N PHE A 408 -3.77 -19.23 4.70
CA PHE A 408 -3.54 -20.40 3.85
C PHE A 408 -2.10 -20.40 3.28
N ALA A 409 -1.65 -21.56 2.78
CA ALA A 409 -0.30 -21.65 2.22
C ALA A 409 -0.19 -20.95 0.85
N ILE A 410 0.95 -20.34 0.56
CA ILE A 410 1.17 -19.59 -0.69
C ILE A 410 0.95 -20.41 -1.98
N ASP A 411 1.10 -21.74 -1.91
CA ASP A 411 0.88 -22.63 -3.04
C ASP A 411 -0.60 -23.07 -3.17
N ASP A 412 -1.45 -22.72 -2.20
CA ASP A 412 -2.85 -23.17 -2.15
C ASP A 412 -3.84 -22.14 -2.72
N PHE A 413 -3.37 -21.07 -3.37
CA PHE A 413 -4.25 -20.01 -3.88
C PHE A 413 -5.28 -20.54 -4.91
N ASP A 414 -4.86 -21.34 -5.89
CA ASP A 414 -5.78 -21.90 -6.88
C ASP A 414 -6.75 -22.92 -6.26
N LYS A 415 -6.31 -23.64 -5.22
CA LYS A 415 -7.18 -24.50 -4.42
C LYS A 415 -8.23 -23.66 -3.67
N LEU A 416 -7.85 -22.53 -3.06
CA LEU A 416 -8.78 -21.61 -2.42
C LEU A 416 -9.87 -21.13 -3.39
N CYS A 417 -9.50 -20.73 -4.61
CA CYS A 417 -10.46 -20.34 -5.66
C CYS A 417 -11.42 -21.48 -6.01
N SER A 418 -10.88 -22.68 -6.23
CA SER A 418 -11.70 -23.87 -6.56
C SER A 418 -12.64 -24.28 -5.42
N ASP A 419 -12.15 -24.22 -4.18
CA ASP A 419 -12.96 -24.57 -3.01
C ASP A 419 -14.05 -23.52 -2.74
N LEU A 420 -13.79 -22.25 -3.03
CA LEU A 420 -14.80 -21.18 -2.98
C LEU A 420 -15.89 -21.43 -4.03
N GLN A 421 -15.52 -21.70 -5.29
CA GLN A 421 -16.48 -21.97 -6.35
C GLN A 421 -17.31 -23.23 -6.08
N LYS A 422 -16.72 -24.29 -5.53
CA LYS A 422 -17.47 -25.50 -5.12
C LYS A 422 -18.47 -25.21 -4.00
N SER A 423 -18.10 -24.31 -3.06
CA SER A 423 -18.99 -23.92 -1.97
C SER A 423 -20.15 -23.04 -2.46
N TYR A 424 -19.94 -22.28 -3.51
CA TYR A 424 -20.91 -21.37 -4.15
C TYR A 424 -21.00 -21.62 -5.64
N PRO A 425 -21.67 -22.71 -6.10
CA PRO A 425 -21.66 -23.11 -7.51
C PRO A 425 -22.29 -22.10 -8.49
N PHE A 426 -23.03 -21.11 -7.97
CA PHE A 426 -23.66 -20.07 -8.76
C PHE A 426 -22.70 -18.95 -9.20
N ILE A 427 -21.56 -18.76 -8.49
CA ILE A 427 -20.56 -17.76 -8.90
C ILE A 427 -19.67 -18.32 -10.01
N SER A 428 -19.25 -17.45 -10.93
CA SER A 428 -18.31 -17.79 -11.99
C SER A 428 -16.90 -18.04 -11.44
N GLU A 429 -16.04 -18.71 -12.22
CA GLU A 429 -14.62 -18.89 -11.90
C GLU A 429 -13.90 -17.53 -11.72
N GLN A 430 -14.24 -16.57 -12.57
CA GLN A 430 -13.67 -15.22 -12.49
C GLN A 430 -14.05 -14.50 -11.19
N GLU A 431 -15.31 -14.63 -10.74
CA GLU A 431 -15.76 -14.08 -9.47
C GLU A 431 -15.09 -14.78 -8.28
N ALA A 432 -15.03 -16.11 -8.30
CA ALA A 432 -14.32 -16.86 -7.27
C ALA A 432 -12.86 -16.43 -7.15
N ARG A 433 -12.17 -16.20 -8.28
CA ARG A 433 -10.80 -15.72 -8.31
C ARG A 433 -10.68 -14.26 -7.82
N ARG A 434 -11.61 -13.37 -8.20
CA ARG A 434 -11.66 -11.99 -7.72
C ARG A 434 -11.86 -11.93 -6.21
N TYR A 435 -12.86 -12.66 -5.70
CA TYR A 435 -13.13 -12.71 -4.26
C TYR A 435 -11.97 -13.31 -3.47
N SER A 436 -11.37 -14.39 -3.98
CA SER A 436 -10.18 -14.99 -3.37
C SER A 436 -8.98 -14.03 -3.35
N LYS A 437 -8.76 -13.23 -4.42
CA LYS A 437 -7.71 -12.22 -4.46
C LYS A 437 -7.93 -11.09 -3.46
N LEU A 438 -9.16 -10.63 -3.26
CA LEU A 438 -9.44 -9.47 -2.41
C LEU A 438 -9.59 -9.84 -0.93
N TYR A 439 -10.23 -10.96 -0.65
CA TYR A 439 -10.68 -11.34 0.71
C TYR A 439 -10.06 -12.64 1.23
N GLY A 440 -9.42 -13.43 0.37
CA GLY A 440 -8.87 -14.72 0.78
C GLY A 440 -9.93 -15.63 1.38
N THR A 441 -9.63 -16.25 2.51
CA THR A 441 -10.57 -17.12 3.25
C THR A 441 -11.80 -16.37 3.75
N ARG A 442 -11.77 -15.03 3.82
CA ARG A 442 -12.87 -14.19 4.31
C ARG A 442 -13.94 -13.88 3.26
N ALA A 443 -13.78 -14.28 2.01
CA ALA A 443 -14.83 -14.15 0.99
C ALA A 443 -16.17 -14.76 1.46
N LYS A 444 -16.12 -15.81 2.28
CA LYS A 444 -17.29 -16.44 2.87
C LYS A 444 -18.08 -15.54 3.84
N ASN A 445 -17.50 -14.47 4.36
CA ASN A 445 -18.15 -13.59 5.33
C ASN A 445 -19.32 -12.80 4.71
N PHE A 446 -19.20 -12.39 3.44
CA PHE A 446 -20.28 -11.71 2.74
C PHE A 446 -21.09 -12.66 1.85
N LEU A 447 -20.50 -13.75 1.36
CA LEU A 447 -21.24 -14.78 0.63
C LEU A 447 -22.17 -15.58 1.56
N ASN A 448 -21.79 -15.76 2.81
CA ASN A 448 -22.56 -16.41 3.88
C ASN A 448 -23.27 -17.68 3.40
N ASP A 449 -24.61 -17.77 3.53
CA ASP A 449 -25.43 -18.92 3.13
C ASP A 449 -26.09 -18.75 1.74
N ALA A 450 -25.62 -17.81 0.92
CA ALA A 450 -26.16 -17.52 -0.40
C ALA A 450 -26.18 -18.77 -1.30
N LYS A 451 -27.26 -18.97 -2.05
CA LYS A 451 -27.46 -20.08 -3.01
C LYS A 451 -27.61 -19.59 -4.43
N SER A 452 -27.83 -18.29 -4.62
CA SER A 452 -28.04 -17.63 -5.91
C SER A 452 -27.53 -16.19 -5.86
N TYR A 453 -27.45 -15.53 -7.01
CA TYR A 453 -27.13 -14.11 -7.09
C TYR A 453 -28.19 -13.23 -6.41
N ASP A 454 -29.46 -13.64 -6.40
CA ASP A 454 -30.54 -12.89 -5.73
C ASP A 454 -30.28 -12.78 -4.22
N ASP A 455 -29.64 -13.78 -3.62
CA ASP A 455 -29.29 -13.77 -2.18
C ASP A 455 -28.16 -12.75 -1.87
N LEU A 456 -27.41 -12.30 -2.89
CA LEU A 456 -26.40 -11.26 -2.74
C LEU A 456 -26.98 -9.84 -2.86
N GLY A 457 -28.29 -9.74 -3.12
CA GLY A 457 -29.00 -8.47 -3.26
C GLY A 457 -28.72 -7.73 -4.58
N LYS A 458 -28.82 -6.42 -4.53
CA LYS A 458 -28.68 -5.55 -5.72
C LYS A 458 -27.33 -5.71 -6.40
N SER A 459 -27.34 -5.89 -7.72
CA SER A 459 -26.14 -5.82 -8.56
C SER A 459 -25.83 -4.37 -8.95
N PHE A 460 -24.57 -3.94 -8.78
CA PHE A 460 -24.08 -2.62 -9.18
C PHE A 460 -23.27 -2.63 -10.48
N SER A 461 -23.05 -3.77 -11.12
CA SER A 461 -22.21 -4.03 -12.28
C SER A 461 -20.89 -4.74 -11.95
N ASN A 462 -20.27 -5.35 -12.97
CA ASN A 462 -18.96 -6.00 -12.88
C ASN A 462 -18.76 -6.90 -11.64
N SER A 463 -19.78 -7.70 -11.34
CA SER A 463 -19.79 -8.64 -10.20
C SER A 463 -19.70 -7.98 -8.82
N LEU A 464 -20.04 -6.71 -8.69
CA LEU A 464 -20.20 -6.03 -7.40
C LEU A 464 -21.65 -6.12 -6.95
N TYR A 465 -21.90 -6.79 -5.83
CA TYR A 465 -23.23 -7.00 -5.25
C TYR A 465 -23.38 -6.31 -3.91
N GLN A 466 -24.61 -6.07 -3.51
CA GLN A 466 -24.96 -5.41 -2.26
C GLN A 466 -24.30 -6.06 -1.04
N ALA A 467 -24.29 -7.38 -0.94
CA ALA A 467 -23.66 -8.10 0.18
C ALA A 467 -22.17 -7.78 0.32
N GLU A 468 -21.44 -7.63 -0.81
CA GLU A 468 -20.04 -7.22 -0.79
C GLU A 468 -19.90 -5.76 -0.37
N VAL A 469 -20.74 -4.85 -0.88
CA VAL A 469 -20.74 -3.43 -0.50
C VAL A 469 -21.01 -3.26 0.99
N GLU A 470 -22.00 -3.96 1.52
CA GLU A 470 -22.33 -3.94 2.96
C GLU A 470 -21.15 -4.43 3.83
N TYR A 471 -20.46 -5.48 3.40
CA TYR A 471 -19.26 -5.96 4.06
C TYR A 471 -18.17 -4.89 4.08
N LEU A 472 -17.92 -4.23 2.94
CA LEU A 472 -16.90 -3.19 2.83
C LEU A 472 -17.21 -1.96 3.71
N VAL A 473 -18.48 -1.59 3.82
CA VAL A 473 -18.90 -0.47 4.67
C VAL A 473 -18.84 -0.84 6.15
N ASN A 474 -19.40 -1.97 6.53
CA ASN A 474 -19.56 -2.33 7.95
C ASN A 474 -18.27 -2.86 8.59
N ILE A 475 -17.39 -3.49 7.79
CA ILE A 475 -16.21 -4.20 8.30
C ILE A 475 -14.90 -3.47 7.89
N GLU A 476 -14.89 -2.81 6.74
CA GLU A 476 -13.68 -2.21 6.18
C GLU A 476 -13.74 -0.68 6.06
N TRP A 477 -14.68 -0.04 6.75
CA TRP A 477 -14.83 1.43 6.87
C TRP A 477 -15.03 2.19 5.55
N ALA A 478 -15.41 1.54 4.45
CA ALA A 478 -15.72 2.25 3.22
C ALA A 478 -16.97 3.13 3.41
N ARG A 479 -16.96 4.36 2.88
CA ARG A 479 -18.08 5.33 3.03
C ARG A 479 -18.60 5.83 1.69
N THR A 480 -17.75 5.87 0.68
CA THR A 480 -18.05 6.43 -0.64
C THR A 480 -17.89 5.38 -1.73
N ALA A 481 -18.48 5.64 -2.90
CA ALA A 481 -18.24 4.83 -4.09
C ALA A 481 -16.74 4.81 -4.47
N GLU A 482 -16.03 5.92 -4.24
CA GLU A 482 -14.59 5.99 -4.47
C GLU A 482 -13.80 5.04 -3.58
N ASP A 483 -14.14 4.95 -2.27
CA ASP A 483 -13.50 4.02 -1.34
C ASP A 483 -13.65 2.57 -1.84
N ILE A 484 -14.87 2.21 -2.26
CA ILE A 484 -15.21 0.87 -2.73
C ILE A 484 -14.51 0.57 -4.05
N LEU A 485 -14.67 1.44 -5.05
CA LEU A 485 -14.26 1.17 -6.42
C LEU A 485 -12.74 1.30 -6.63
N TRP A 486 -12.05 2.17 -5.86
CA TRP A 486 -10.63 2.44 -6.08
C TRP A 486 -9.71 1.89 -4.98
N ARG A 487 -10.18 1.85 -3.73
CA ARG A 487 -9.34 1.38 -2.61
C ARG A 487 -9.66 -0.02 -2.12
N ARG A 488 -10.91 -0.50 -2.26
CA ARG A 488 -11.28 -1.86 -1.82
C ARG A 488 -11.28 -2.89 -2.93
N THR A 489 -11.89 -2.59 -4.09
CA THR A 489 -12.14 -3.58 -5.15
C THR A 489 -11.33 -3.38 -6.43
N LYS A 490 -10.85 -2.17 -6.69
CA LYS A 490 -10.21 -1.74 -7.96
C LYS A 490 -11.14 -1.87 -9.17
N LEU A 491 -12.45 -1.95 -8.99
CA LEU A 491 -13.44 -2.04 -10.08
C LEU A 491 -13.68 -0.71 -10.79
N GLY A 492 -13.16 0.41 -10.28
CA GLY A 492 -13.37 1.75 -10.85
C GLY A 492 -13.01 1.88 -12.34
N LEU A 493 -12.01 1.11 -12.81
CA LEU A 493 -11.67 1.06 -14.25
C LEU A 493 -12.73 0.40 -15.12
N LEU A 494 -13.59 -0.42 -14.53
CA LEU A 494 -14.62 -1.19 -15.25
C LEU A 494 -16.01 -0.56 -15.13
N PHE A 495 -16.17 0.41 -14.22
CA PHE A 495 -17.43 1.12 -13.99
C PHE A 495 -17.53 2.36 -14.86
N ASN A 496 -18.64 2.51 -15.59
CA ASN A 496 -18.95 3.77 -16.24
C ASN A 496 -19.53 4.79 -15.23
N HIS A 497 -19.62 6.05 -15.64
CA HIS A 497 -20.05 7.13 -14.76
C HIS A 497 -21.48 6.94 -14.18
N LYS A 498 -22.41 6.35 -14.96
CA LYS A 498 -23.79 6.09 -14.49
C LYS A 498 -23.81 5.00 -13.41
N GLU A 499 -22.98 3.97 -13.55
CA GLU A 499 -22.85 2.88 -12.58
C GLU A 499 -22.22 3.38 -11.28
N GLN A 500 -21.18 4.24 -11.37
CA GLN A 500 -20.59 4.89 -10.20
C GLN A 500 -21.62 5.74 -9.45
N GLN A 501 -22.37 6.59 -10.16
CA GLN A 501 -23.45 7.39 -9.57
C GLN A 501 -24.59 6.54 -8.98
N ALA A 502 -24.87 5.37 -9.56
CA ALA A 502 -25.89 4.48 -9.01
C ALA A 502 -25.45 3.85 -7.67
N LEU A 503 -24.17 3.50 -7.54
CA LEU A 503 -23.60 3.04 -6.29
C LEU A 503 -23.59 4.17 -5.23
N GLU A 504 -23.18 5.38 -5.62
CA GLU A 504 -23.11 6.52 -4.73
C GLU A 504 -24.49 6.90 -4.16
N ARG A 505 -25.52 7.01 -5.03
CA ARG A 505 -26.90 7.24 -4.59
C ARG A 505 -27.43 6.15 -3.66
N TRP A 506 -27.05 4.90 -3.88
CA TRP A 506 -27.47 3.82 -2.99
C TRP A 506 -26.82 3.92 -1.61
N LEU A 507 -25.53 4.28 -1.55
CA LEU A 507 -24.82 4.51 -0.29
C LEU A 507 -25.42 5.66 0.52
N GLU A 508 -25.85 6.74 -0.16
CA GLU A 508 -26.42 7.94 0.47
C GLU A 508 -27.85 7.74 0.97
N ASN A 509 -28.70 7.05 0.18
CA ASN A 509 -30.15 7.04 0.40
C ASN A 509 -30.66 5.72 0.97
N ASP A 510 -30.17 4.59 0.48
CA ASP A 510 -30.71 3.27 0.78
C ASP A 510 -29.91 2.57 1.89
N PHE A 511 -28.62 2.91 2.02
CA PHE A 511 -27.76 2.31 3.02
C PHE A 511 -27.52 3.28 4.19
N LYS A 512 -28.25 3.04 5.30
CA LYS A 512 -27.91 3.67 6.57
C LYS A 512 -26.95 2.75 7.30
N ALA A 513 -25.67 3.17 7.41
CA ALA A 513 -24.72 2.49 8.27
C ALA A 513 -25.30 2.34 9.68
N THR A 514 -25.46 1.11 10.14
CA THR A 514 -25.93 0.77 11.48
C THR A 514 -24.88 1.04 12.54
#